data_582224d4f957897665ffa412a08cfe0c
#
_entry.id   582224d4f957897665ffa412a08cfe0c
#
_cell.length_a   1.000
_cell.length_b   1.000
_cell.length_c   1.000
_cell.angle_alpha   90.00
_cell.angle_beta   90.00
_cell.angle_gamma   90.00
#
_symmetry.space_group_name_H-M   'P 1'
#
loop_
_entity.id
_entity.type
_entity.pdbx_description
1 polymer ?
#
loop_
_entity_poly.entity_id
_entity_poly.type
_entity_poly.pdbx_seq_one_letter_code
_entity_poly.pdbx_strand_id
1 'polypeptide(L)'
;ALFYNQIKMANDILNSIPDGTTDPTLLSYRGQAKAIRAFDYLNVAPYFQFKYKGNEEKPCIPLVTEEMAADPNNPRATVQAVYDLIIRDLTDAINDLEGYARKDKSEIDQKIAYGLRARANLYMENWQAAADDAAKAMAGYTPYQRAELTKPMFVSSDESGWMWALEITEADYNADNSLISWPGVIGSFCEGSYSAGVGMYKSINVLLFNLISDTDVRKGWWVDENLHSDNLKGQSWRCLASGDDIATLTVANQGKAAFLPYTNVKFGMYGGLGTNAAANDWPLMRVEEMILILS
;
A
#
# COMPACT_ATOMS: atom_id res chain seq x y z
N ALA A 1 -5.09 -12.30 13.35
CA ALA A 1 -6.36 -11.74 13.86
C ALA A 1 -6.90 -10.64 12.95
N LEU A 2 -6.09 -9.66 12.51
CA LEU A 2 -6.55 -8.50 11.72
C LEU A 2 -7.36 -8.91 10.48
N PHE A 3 -6.77 -9.62 9.54
CA PHE A 3 -7.43 -10.02 8.28
C PHE A 3 -8.73 -10.81 8.51
N TYR A 4 -8.75 -11.77 9.43
CA TYR A 4 -9.99 -12.52 9.70
C TYR A 4 -11.08 -11.70 10.38
N ASN A 5 -10.73 -10.61 11.09
CA ASN A 5 -11.74 -9.67 11.57
C ASN A 5 -12.35 -8.87 10.41
N GLN A 6 -11.53 -8.45 9.44
CA GLN A 6 -12.01 -7.79 8.23
C GLN A 6 -12.85 -8.73 7.36
N ILE A 7 -12.42 -9.98 7.17
CA ILE A 7 -13.21 -11.04 6.50
C ILE A 7 -14.57 -11.21 7.18
N LYS A 8 -14.60 -11.24 8.52
CA LYS A 8 -15.87 -11.31 9.25
C LYS A 8 -16.76 -10.11 8.96
N MET A 9 -16.21 -8.89 9.00
CA MET A 9 -16.97 -7.67 8.71
C MET A 9 -17.50 -7.68 7.26
N ALA A 10 -16.70 -8.13 6.30
CA ALA A 10 -17.14 -8.31 4.92
C ALA A 10 -18.30 -9.31 4.82
N ASN A 11 -18.21 -10.46 5.50
CA ASN A 11 -19.28 -11.44 5.54
C ASN A 11 -20.55 -10.90 6.21
N ASP A 12 -20.43 -10.11 7.28
CA ASP A 12 -21.58 -9.47 7.94
C ASP A 12 -22.31 -8.50 6.99
N ILE A 13 -21.56 -7.74 6.17
CA ILE A 13 -22.13 -6.88 5.13
C ILE A 13 -22.84 -7.72 4.05
N LEU A 14 -22.18 -8.78 3.55
CA LEU A 14 -22.74 -9.66 2.53
C LEU A 14 -24.05 -10.32 3.01
N ASN A 15 -24.11 -10.78 4.23
CA ASN A 15 -25.33 -11.34 4.85
C ASN A 15 -26.46 -10.32 5.00
N SER A 16 -26.15 -9.02 5.07
CA SER A 16 -27.18 -7.97 5.22
C SER A 16 -27.83 -7.55 3.89
N ILE A 17 -27.24 -7.94 2.77
CA ILE A 17 -27.71 -7.55 1.44
C ILE A 17 -28.63 -8.64 0.88
N PRO A 18 -29.87 -8.30 0.48
CA PRO A 18 -30.80 -9.28 -0.08
C PRO A 18 -30.29 -9.94 -1.36
N ASP A 19 -30.49 -11.25 -1.49
CA ASP A 19 -30.21 -11.98 -2.72
C ASP A 19 -31.00 -11.37 -3.89
N GLY A 20 -30.33 -11.29 -5.05
CA GLY A 20 -30.94 -10.76 -6.27
C GLY A 20 -31.20 -9.25 -6.25
N THR A 21 -30.61 -8.50 -5.32
CA THR A 21 -30.69 -7.04 -5.33
C THR A 21 -30.24 -6.45 -6.65
N THR A 22 -30.97 -5.42 -7.12
CA THR A 22 -30.62 -4.58 -8.28
C THR A 22 -30.38 -3.12 -7.87
N ASP A 23 -30.44 -2.84 -6.57
CA ASP A 23 -30.16 -1.50 -6.03
C ASP A 23 -28.68 -1.16 -6.22
N PRO A 24 -28.32 -0.10 -6.96
CA PRO A 24 -26.93 0.25 -7.24
C PRO A 24 -26.10 0.52 -5.97
N THR A 25 -26.71 1.04 -4.92
CA THR A 25 -26.03 1.32 -3.65
C THR A 25 -25.68 0.00 -2.94
N LEU A 26 -26.64 -0.92 -2.86
CA LEU A 26 -26.41 -2.24 -2.27
C LEU A 26 -25.42 -3.06 -3.09
N LEU A 27 -25.46 -2.96 -4.43
CA LEU A 27 -24.48 -3.57 -5.31
C LEU A 27 -23.08 -3.03 -5.03
N SER A 28 -22.92 -1.71 -4.86
CA SER A 28 -21.62 -1.13 -4.55
C SER A 28 -21.06 -1.61 -3.21
N TYR A 29 -21.89 -1.74 -2.19
CA TYR A 29 -21.48 -2.31 -0.90
C TYR A 29 -21.09 -3.79 -1.01
N ARG A 30 -21.87 -4.57 -1.77
CA ARG A 30 -21.57 -5.98 -2.01
C ARG A 30 -20.27 -6.17 -2.76
N GLY A 31 -20.06 -5.42 -3.82
CA GLY A 31 -18.83 -5.45 -4.61
C GLY A 31 -17.60 -5.07 -3.79
N GLN A 32 -17.68 -4.01 -3.00
CA GLN A 32 -16.59 -3.60 -2.11
C GLN A 32 -16.32 -4.64 -1.02
N ALA A 33 -17.35 -5.20 -0.39
CA ALA A 33 -17.19 -6.24 0.64
C ALA A 33 -16.49 -7.50 0.08
N LYS A 34 -16.90 -7.96 -1.12
CA LYS A 34 -16.24 -9.08 -1.81
C LYS A 34 -14.78 -8.76 -2.16
N ALA A 35 -14.51 -7.56 -2.67
CA ALA A 35 -13.15 -7.15 -3.01
C ALA A 35 -12.23 -7.06 -1.77
N ILE A 36 -12.73 -6.54 -0.64
CA ILE A 36 -11.99 -6.52 0.64
C ILE A 36 -11.71 -7.96 1.13
N ARG A 37 -12.71 -8.84 1.10
CA ARG A 37 -12.52 -10.24 1.50
C ARG A 37 -11.46 -10.94 0.65
N ALA A 38 -11.51 -10.73 -0.65
CA ALA A 38 -10.52 -11.26 -1.57
C ALA A 38 -9.11 -10.68 -1.31
N PHE A 39 -9.02 -9.37 -1.05
CA PHE A 39 -7.77 -8.72 -0.66
C PHE A 39 -7.18 -9.32 0.61
N ASP A 40 -7.99 -9.55 1.63
CA ASP A 40 -7.55 -10.14 2.89
C ASP A 40 -7.02 -11.57 2.69
N TYR A 41 -7.75 -12.41 1.95
CA TYR A 41 -7.28 -13.76 1.64
C TYR A 41 -6.02 -13.75 0.80
N LEU A 42 -5.89 -12.85 -0.17
CA LEU A 42 -4.71 -12.70 -1.02
C LEU A 42 -3.46 -12.28 -0.21
N ASN A 43 -3.66 -11.48 0.85
CA ASN A 43 -2.57 -11.07 1.74
C ASN A 43 -2.19 -12.16 2.75
N VAL A 44 -3.15 -12.95 3.24
CA VAL A 44 -2.90 -13.97 4.27
C VAL A 44 -2.33 -15.26 3.66
N ALA A 45 -2.81 -15.69 2.51
CA ALA A 45 -2.42 -16.97 1.91
C ALA A 45 -0.90 -17.15 1.77
N PRO A 46 -0.12 -16.17 1.28
CA PRO A 46 1.33 -16.32 1.09
C PRO A 46 2.13 -16.57 2.37
N TYR A 47 1.59 -16.27 3.55
CA TYR A 47 2.25 -16.60 4.83
C TYR A 47 2.16 -18.08 5.20
N PHE A 48 1.23 -18.83 4.56
CA PHE A 48 0.93 -20.23 4.91
C PHE A 48 1.16 -21.22 3.76
N GLN A 49 1.56 -20.71 2.61
CA GLN A 49 1.93 -21.51 1.43
C GLN A 49 3.09 -20.83 0.68
N PHE A 50 3.87 -21.59 -0.10
CA PHE A 50 5.05 -21.04 -0.80
C PHE A 50 4.67 -20.29 -2.07
N LYS A 51 4.02 -20.98 -3.02
CA LYS A 51 3.52 -20.44 -4.28
C LYS A 51 2.32 -21.26 -4.72
N TYR A 52 1.51 -20.71 -5.61
CA TYR A 52 0.34 -21.39 -6.13
C TYR A 52 0.74 -22.61 -6.98
N LYS A 53 1.50 -22.39 -8.04
CA LYS A 53 1.84 -23.41 -9.02
C LYS A 53 2.60 -24.58 -8.44
N GLY A 54 2.02 -25.79 -8.58
CA GLY A 54 2.57 -27.03 -8.04
C GLY A 54 2.25 -27.29 -6.56
N ASN A 55 1.42 -26.44 -5.94
CA ASN A 55 0.96 -26.58 -4.55
C ASN A 55 -0.57 -26.49 -4.42
N GLU A 56 -1.30 -26.59 -5.50
CA GLU A 56 -2.75 -26.37 -5.57
C GLU A 56 -3.52 -27.20 -4.52
N GLU A 57 -3.12 -28.45 -4.31
CA GLU A 57 -3.74 -29.39 -3.36
C GLU A 57 -3.16 -29.27 -1.94
N LYS A 58 -2.19 -28.40 -1.70
CA LYS A 58 -1.60 -28.25 -0.36
C LYS A 58 -2.53 -27.45 0.57
N PRO A 59 -2.54 -27.79 1.88
CA PRO A 59 -3.29 -27.02 2.86
C PRO A 59 -2.77 -25.57 2.93
N CYS A 60 -3.68 -24.59 2.85
CA CYS A 60 -3.38 -23.16 2.95
C CYS A 60 -3.94 -22.57 4.24
N ILE A 61 -5.12 -22.00 4.20
CA ILE A 61 -5.77 -21.30 5.31
C ILE A 61 -7.23 -21.71 5.42
N PRO A 62 -7.88 -21.59 6.60
CA PRO A 62 -9.32 -21.77 6.70
C PRO A 62 -10.08 -20.75 5.86
N LEU A 63 -11.10 -21.19 5.12
CA LEU A 63 -12.04 -20.32 4.46
C LEU A 63 -13.25 -20.06 5.36
N VAL A 64 -13.70 -18.81 5.41
CA VAL A 64 -14.90 -18.38 6.11
C VAL A 64 -15.68 -17.45 5.17
N THR A 65 -16.88 -17.85 4.78
CA THR A 65 -17.77 -17.05 3.94
C THR A 65 -19.10 -16.81 4.66
N GLU A 66 -19.91 -15.91 4.15
CA GLU A 66 -21.26 -15.62 4.63
C GLU A 66 -22.20 -16.84 4.55
N GLU A 67 -21.96 -17.74 3.61
CA GLU A 67 -22.76 -18.96 3.41
C GLU A 67 -22.41 -20.10 4.39
N MET A 68 -21.29 -19.97 5.10
CA MET A 68 -20.79 -21.02 5.97
C MET A 68 -21.32 -20.86 7.40
N ALA A 69 -21.86 -21.95 7.96
CA ALA A 69 -22.14 -22.01 9.38
C ALA A 69 -20.83 -21.88 10.19
N ALA A 70 -20.93 -21.25 11.37
CA ALA A 70 -19.78 -21.16 12.28
C ALA A 70 -19.32 -22.57 12.67
N ASP A 71 -18.11 -22.95 12.31
CA ASP A 71 -17.47 -24.21 12.67
C ASP A 71 -16.16 -23.94 13.43
N PRO A 72 -16.10 -24.26 14.73
CA PRO A 72 -14.86 -24.08 15.51
C PRO A 72 -13.72 -25.00 15.04
N ASN A 73 -14.02 -26.03 14.26
CA ASN A 73 -13.06 -26.98 13.72
C ASN A 73 -12.79 -26.77 12.22
N ASN A 74 -13.10 -25.57 11.67
CA ASN A 74 -12.93 -25.28 10.25
C ASN A 74 -11.50 -25.61 9.79
N PRO A 75 -11.29 -26.64 8.95
CA PRO A 75 -9.97 -27.06 8.52
C PRO A 75 -9.36 -26.06 7.54
N ARG A 76 -8.05 -26.15 7.33
CA ARG A 76 -7.37 -25.43 6.27
C ARG A 76 -7.86 -25.92 4.90
N ALA A 77 -8.33 -24.99 4.08
CA ALA A 77 -8.66 -25.26 2.69
C ALA A 77 -7.37 -25.44 1.84
N THR A 78 -7.52 -26.03 0.67
CA THR A 78 -6.41 -26.13 -0.28
C THR A 78 -6.05 -24.75 -0.86
N VAL A 79 -4.83 -24.63 -1.37
CA VAL A 79 -4.39 -23.42 -2.10
C VAL A 79 -5.36 -23.11 -3.24
N GLN A 80 -5.75 -24.14 -4.02
CA GLN A 80 -6.73 -24.01 -5.12
C GLN A 80 -8.04 -23.40 -4.61
N ALA A 81 -8.63 -23.95 -3.58
CA ALA A 81 -9.91 -23.47 -3.07
C ALA A 81 -9.84 -22.02 -2.56
N VAL A 82 -8.71 -21.61 -1.96
CA VAL A 82 -8.50 -20.22 -1.54
C VAL A 82 -8.46 -19.28 -2.74
N TYR A 83 -7.70 -19.61 -3.77
CA TYR A 83 -7.60 -18.77 -4.97
C TYR A 83 -8.88 -18.80 -5.81
N ASP A 84 -9.61 -19.91 -5.85
CA ASP A 84 -10.92 -19.98 -6.49
C ASP A 84 -11.92 -19.00 -5.84
N LEU A 85 -11.93 -18.91 -4.52
CA LEU A 85 -12.75 -17.93 -3.80
C LEU A 85 -12.32 -16.51 -4.12
N ILE A 86 -11.01 -16.21 -4.09
CA ILE A 86 -10.47 -14.89 -4.42
C ILE A 86 -10.89 -14.45 -5.84
N ILE A 87 -10.71 -15.31 -6.83
CA ILE A 87 -11.08 -15.00 -8.22
C ILE A 87 -12.60 -14.84 -8.38
N ARG A 88 -13.40 -15.69 -7.72
CA ARG A 88 -14.86 -15.57 -7.71
C ARG A 88 -15.30 -14.23 -7.13
N ASP A 89 -14.84 -13.90 -5.93
CA ASP A 89 -15.19 -12.67 -5.25
C ASP A 89 -14.81 -11.42 -6.05
N LEU A 90 -13.62 -11.41 -6.66
CA LEU A 90 -13.18 -10.29 -7.49
C LEU A 90 -13.95 -10.20 -8.82
N THR A 91 -14.36 -11.34 -9.38
CA THR A 91 -15.19 -11.36 -10.58
C THR A 91 -16.58 -10.79 -10.29
N ASP A 92 -17.17 -11.19 -9.18
CA ASP A 92 -18.45 -10.67 -8.74
C ASP A 92 -18.35 -9.17 -8.39
N ALA A 93 -17.28 -8.76 -7.70
CA ALA A 93 -17.01 -7.36 -7.37
C ALA A 93 -16.89 -6.48 -8.64
N ILE A 94 -16.22 -6.96 -9.68
CA ILE A 94 -16.09 -6.25 -10.95
C ILE A 94 -17.48 -6.01 -11.58
N ASN A 95 -18.39 -7.00 -11.51
CA ASN A 95 -19.74 -6.88 -12.04
C ASN A 95 -20.60 -5.92 -11.18
N ASP A 96 -20.54 -6.08 -9.86
CA ASP A 96 -21.33 -5.28 -8.92
C ASP A 96 -20.90 -3.80 -8.90
N LEU A 97 -19.64 -3.52 -9.21
CA LEU A 97 -19.08 -2.16 -9.25
C LEU A 97 -19.10 -1.52 -10.64
N GLU A 98 -19.77 -2.13 -11.61
CA GLU A 98 -19.94 -1.54 -12.94
C GLU A 98 -20.68 -0.20 -12.85
N GLY A 99 -20.04 0.86 -13.34
CA GLY A 99 -20.57 2.22 -13.29
C GLY A 99 -20.56 2.90 -11.93
N TYR A 100 -20.05 2.24 -10.89
CA TYR A 100 -19.90 2.86 -9.58
C TYR A 100 -18.82 3.94 -9.60
N ALA A 101 -19.20 5.16 -9.20
CA ALA A 101 -18.30 6.29 -9.04
C ALA A 101 -17.95 6.45 -7.56
N ARG A 102 -16.74 6.04 -7.18
CA ARG A 102 -16.27 6.15 -5.81
C ARG A 102 -16.06 7.59 -5.38
N LYS A 103 -16.24 7.87 -4.10
CA LYS A 103 -16.09 9.20 -3.50
C LYS A 103 -14.63 9.66 -3.51
N ASP A 104 -13.72 8.79 -3.11
CA ASP A 104 -12.29 9.04 -2.97
C ASP A 104 -11.48 7.75 -3.18
N LYS A 105 -10.17 7.82 -2.96
CA LYS A 105 -9.29 6.66 -3.17
C LYS A 105 -9.30 5.63 -2.04
N SER A 106 -10.06 5.85 -0.96
CA SER A 106 -10.26 4.85 0.09
C SER A 106 -11.27 3.77 -0.30
N GLU A 107 -12.19 4.09 -1.21
CA GLU A 107 -13.20 3.16 -1.71
C GLU A 107 -12.69 2.33 -2.89
N ILE A 108 -13.22 1.13 -3.03
CA ILE A 108 -12.93 0.23 -4.14
C ILE A 108 -13.94 0.45 -5.25
N ASP A 109 -13.46 0.81 -6.44
CA ASP A 109 -14.21 0.83 -7.67
C ASP A 109 -13.89 -0.40 -8.54
N GLN A 110 -14.54 -0.49 -9.71
CA GLN A 110 -14.32 -1.57 -10.66
C GLN A 110 -12.84 -1.70 -11.08
N LYS A 111 -12.11 -0.59 -11.21
CA LYS A 111 -10.70 -0.59 -11.61
C LYS A 111 -9.81 -1.20 -10.52
N ILE A 112 -10.09 -0.90 -9.26
CA ILE A 112 -9.36 -1.51 -8.15
C ILE A 112 -9.65 -3.01 -8.06
N ALA A 113 -10.90 -3.43 -8.28
CA ALA A 113 -11.24 -4.86 -8.34
C ALA A 113 -10.50 -5.59 -9.48
N TYR A 114 -10.37 -4.98 -10.66
CA TYR A 114 -9.50 -5.51 -11.73
C TYR A 114 -8.04 -5.59 -11.29
N GLY A 115 -7.49 -4.57 -10.63
CA GLY A 115 -6.12 -4.56 -10.13
C GLY A 115 -5.85 -5.66 -9.11
N LEU A 116 -6.78 -5.90 -8.20
CA LEU A 116 -6.70 -7.00 -7.24
C LEU A 116 -6.75 -8.37 -7.94
N ARG A 117 -7.60 -8.52 -8.97
CA ARG A 117 -7.68 -9.76 -9.75
C ARG A 117 -6.44 -9.97 -10.62
N ALA A 118 -5.85 -8.90 -11.15
CA ALA A 118 -4.56 -8.96 -11.82
C ALA A 118 -3.45 -9.50 -10.90
N ARG A 119 -3.41 -9.01 -9.65
CA ARG A 119 -2.48 -9.48 -8.62
C ARG A 119 -2.70 -10.95 -8.27
N ALA A 120 -3.97 -11.38 -8.14
CA ALA A 120 -4.30 -12.79 -7.89
C ALA A 120 -3.88 -13.69 -9.07
N ASN A 121 -4.17 -13.29 -10.30
CA ASN A 121 -3.76 -14.01 -11.51
C ASN A 121 -2.24 -14.08 -11.67
N LEU A 122 -1.51 -13.03 -11.28
CA LEU A 122 -0.04 -13.02 -11.26
C LEU A 122 0.49 -14.10 -10.30
N TYR A 123 -0.07 -14.22 -9.09
CA TYR A 123 0.34 -15.26 -8.13
C TYR A 123 0.00 -16.68 -8.60
N MET A 124 -1.06 -16.82 -9.40
CA MET A 124 -1.45 -18.09 -10.01
C MET A 124 -0.62 -18.44 -11.26
N GLU A 125 0.27 -17.55 -11.72
CA GLU A 125 1.01 -17.64 -12.99
C GLU A 125 0.08 -17.63 -14.22
N ASN A 126 -1.12 -17.04 -14.11
CA ASN A 126 -2.06 -16.83 -15.21
C ASN A 126 -1.71 -15.52 -15.94
N TRP A 127 -0.57 -15.48 -16.61
CA TRP A 127 0.07 -14.27 -17.13
C TRP A 127 -0.84 -13.42 -18.02
N GLN A 128 -1.54 -14.04 -18.99
CA GLN A 128 -2.43 -13.29 -19.89
C GLN A 128 -3.60 -12.66 -19.14
N ALA A 129 -4.24 -13.39 -18.23
CA ALA A 129 -5.34 -12.87 -17.43
C ALA A 129 -4.88 -11.74 -16.50
N ALA A 130 -3.67 -11.87 -15.93
CA ALA A 130 -3.07 -10.80 -15.13
C ALA A 130 -2.84 -9.53 -15.95
N ALA A 131 -2.27 -9.66 -17.15
CA ALA A 131 -2.03 -8.53 -18.06
C ALA A 131 -3.33 -7.86 -18.53
N ASP A 132 -4.35 -8.65 -18.90
CA ASP A 132 -5.64 -8.13 -19.35
C ASP A 132 -6.35 -7.33 -18.26
N ASP A 133 -6.32 -7.83 -17.02
CA ASP A 133 -6.90 -7.15 -15.87
C ASP A 133 -6.08 -5.91 -15.47
N ALA A 134 -4.75 -5.98 -15.48
CA ALA A 134 -3.87 -4.85 -15.21
C ALA A 134 -4.10 -3.70 -16.20
N ALA A 135 -4.26 -4.01 -17.50
CA ALA A 135 -4.58 -3.01 -18.52
C ALA A 135 -5.90 -2.27 -18.26
N LYS A 136 -6.93 -2.99 -17.76
CA LYS A 136 -8.22 -2.39 -17.39
C LYS A 136 -8.10 -1.56 -16.12
N ALA A 137 -7.35 -2.04 -15.14
CA ALA A 137 -7.14 -1.36 -13.86
C ALA A 137 -6.44 -0.02 -14.04
N MET A 138 -5.37 0.03 -14.83
CA MET A 138 -4.55 1.24 -14.99
C MET A 138 -5.17 2.34 -15.85
N ALA A 139 -6.28 2.05 -16.54
CA ALA A 139 -6.88 3.00 -17.47
C ALA A 139 -7.25 4.34 -16.82
N GLY A 140 -6.64 5.43 -17.28
CA GLY A 140 -6.87 6.79 -16.77
C GLY A 140 -6.00 7.17 -15.56
N TYR A 141 -5.10 6.29 -15.11
CA TYR A 141 -4.06 6.64 -14.14
C TYR A 141 -2.74 6.98 -14.81
N THR A 142 -1.97 7.83 -14.18
CA THR A 142 -0.66 8.27 -14.67
C THR A 142 0.41 7.89 -13.64
N PRO A 143 1.49 7.20 -14.05
CA PRO A 143 2.58 6.91 -13.13
C PRO A 143 3.31 8.19 -12.73
N TYR A 144 4.04 8.12 -11.62
CA TYR A 144 4.91 9.20 -11.19
C TYR A 144 5.83 9.66 -12.32
N GLN A 145 5.88 10.96 -12.51
CA GLN A 145 6.84 11.58 -13.42
C GLN A 145 8.20 11.76 -12.73
N ARG A 146 9.26 11.90 -13.53
CA ARG A 146 10.63 12.06 -13.00
C ARG A 146 10.74 13.16 -11.94
N ALA A 147 10.06 14.30 -12.14
CA ALA A 147 10.09 15.43 -11.20
C ALA A 147 9.44 15.09 -9.84
N GLU A 148 8.47 14.18 -9.82
CA GLU A 148 7.83 13.72 -8.58
C GLU A 148 8.73 12.75 -7.82
N LEU A 149 9.55 11.96 -8.54
CA LEU A 149 10.49 11.01 -7.98
C LEU A 149 11.76 11.66 -7.40
N THR A 150 12.01 12.95 -7.71
CA THR A 150 13.17 13.71 -7.26
C THR A 150 12.90 14.58 -6.03
N LYS A 151 11.91 14.24 -5.25
CA LYS A 151 11.58 14.88 -3.97
C LYS A 151 11.03 13.82 -3.00
N PRO A 152 10.97 14.10 -1.69
CA PRO A 152 10.27 13.23 -0.74
C PRO A 152 8.79 13.09 -1.13
N MET A 153 8.29 11.83 -1.17
CA MET A 153 6.96 11.45 -1.67
C MET A 153 6.24 10.51 -0.69
N PHE A 154 5.10 9.97 -1.06
CA PHE A 154 4.28 9.06 -0.27
C PHE A 154 3.65 9.74 0.95
N VAL A 155 2.97 10.84 0.71
CA VAL A 155 2.31 11.63 1.76
C VAL A 155 0.79 11.50 1.70
N SER A 156 0.21 11.64 0.50
CA SER A 156 -1.23 11.78 0.33
C SER A 156 -1.75 10.91 -0.81
N SER A 157 -2.98 10.45 -0.68
CA SER A 157 -3.73 9.75 -1.73
C SER A 157 -3.88 10.57 -3.01
N ASP A 158 -3.73 11.90 -2.94
CA ASP A 158 -3.76 12.78 -4.11
C ASP A 158 -2.59 12.60 -5.07
N GLU A 159 -1.52 11.94 -4.65
CA GLU A 159 -0.37 11.67 -5.52
C GLU A 159 -0.78 10.86 -6.76
N SER A 160 -0.19 11.23 -7.92
CA SER A 160 -0.68 10.82 -9.26
C SER A 160 -0.68 9.30 -9.48
N GLY A 161 0.33 8.61 -9.01
CA GLY A 161 0.49 7.17 -9.17
C GLY A 161 -0.43 6.31 -8.28
N TRP A 162 -1.16 6.90 -7.34
CA TRP A 162 -1.95 6.15 -6.38
C TRP A 162 -3.33 5.81 -6.93
N MET A 163 -3.66 4.53 -6.89
CA MET A 163 -4.94 4.00 -7.34
C MET A 163 -5.89 3.74 -6.17
N TRP A 164 -5.39 3.19 -5.06
CA TRP A 164 -6.14 2.86 -3.86
C TRP A 164 -5.27 3.10 -2.63
N ALA A 165 -5.86 3.67 -1.57
CA ALA A 165 -5.16 4.05 -0.36
C ALA A 165 -6.07 3.96 0.87
N LEU A 166 -5.47 3.78 2.05
CA LEU A 166 -6.13 4.16 3.29
C LEU A 166 -5.85 5.65 3.51
N GLU A 167 -6.90 6.43 3.56
CA GLU A 167 -6.82 7.85 3.92
C GLU A 167 -6.73 7.97 5.43
N ILE A 168 -5.67 8.59 5.92
CA ILE A 168 -5.36 8.72 7.34
C ILE A 168 -5.53 10.18 7.73
N THR A 169 -6.30 10.41 8.78
CA THR A 169 -6.49 11.75 9.37
C THR A 169 -5.77 11.88 10.70
N GLU A 170 -5.55 13.10 11.17
CA GLU A 170 -4.98 13.34 12.50
C GLU A 170 -5.86 12.75 13.62
N ALA A 171 -7.16 12.56 13.37
CA ALA A 171 -8.09 11.95 14.32
C ALA A 171 -7.94 10.43 14.42
N ASP A 172 -7.43 9.75 13.36
CA ASP A 172 -7.22 8.31 13.35
C ASP A 172 -5.93 7.92 14.08
N TYR A 173 -5.04 8.87 14.24
CA TYR A 173 -3.79 8.70 14.96
C TYR A 173 -3.82 9.50 16.25
N ASN A 174 -3.42 8.87 17.35
CA ASN A 174 -2.89 9.63 18.46
C ASN A 174 -1.67 10.37 17.90
N ALA A 175 -1.83 11.68 17.64
CA ALA A 175 -0.79 12.53 17.06
C ALA A 175 0.56 12.44 17.81
N ASP A 176 0.50 12.06 19.07
CA ASP A 176 1.66 11.85 19.94
C ASP A 176 2.34 10.49 19.75
N ASN A 177 1.82 9.58 18.91
CA ASN A 177 2.37 8.22 18.77
C ASN A 177 2.86 7.91 17.35
N SER A 178 3.70 8.80 16.83
CA SER A 178 4.41 8.63 15.56
C SER A 178 5.24 7.33 15.47
N LEU A 179 5.54 6.69 16.61
CA LEU A 179 6.34 5.47 16.68
C LEU A 179 5.71 4.29 15.93
N ILE A 180 4.39 4.15 15.96
CA ILE A 180 3.69 2.98 15.38
C ILE A 180 3.10 3.22 13.99
N SER A 181 3.22 4.44 13.47
CA SER A 181 2.79 4.74 12.10
C SER A 181 3.79 4.23 11.06
N TRP A 182 3.31 3.91 9.85
CA TRP A 182 4.23 3.49 8.79
C TRP A 182 5.29 4.56 8.44
N PRO A 183 4.97 5.87 8.34
CA PRO A 183 5.98 6.88 8.09
C PRO A 183 6.95 7.01 9.27
N GLY A 184 6.49 6.79 10.51
CA GLY A 184 7.36 6.76 11.69
C GLY A 184 8.31 5.57 11.72
N VAL A 185 7.92 4.43 11.14
CA VAL A 185 8.76 3.22 11.12
C VAL A 185 9.77 3.23 9.97
N ILE A 186 9.40 3.71 8.79
CA ILE A 186 10.24 3.63 7.59
C ILE A 186 10.72 4.98 7.06
N GLY A 187 10.03 6.07 7.39
CA GLY A 187 10.40 7.43 7.00
C GLY A 187 11.46 8.01 7.93
N SER A 188 12.30 8.91 7.43
CA SER A 188 13.40 9.52 8.20
C SER A 188 13.07 10.92 8.73
N PHE A 189 11.90 11.46 8.39
CA PHE A 189 11.55 12.86 8.66
C PHE A 189 10.44 13.05 9.69
N CYS A 190 9.99 11.98 10.35
CA CYS A 190 8.98 12.07 11.38
C CYS A 190 9.64 12.28 12.75
N GLU A 191 9.42 13.45 13.37
CA GLU A 191 9.90 13.73 14.72
C GLU A 191 9.34 12.71 15.73
N GLY A 192 10.18 12.25 16.65
CA GLY A 192 9.75 11.27 17.65
C GLY A 192 9.59 9.83 17.16
N SER A 193 9.80 9.57 15.87
CA SER A 193 9.66 8.25 15.27
C SER A 193 10.80 7.29 15.63
N TYR A 194 10.64 6.01 15.26
CA TYR A 194 11.72 5.02 15.37
C TYR A 194 12.95 5.41 14.53
N SER A 195 12.75 5.96 13.34
CA SER A 195 13.85 6.39 12.50
C SER A 195 14.55 7.61 13.09
N ALA A 196 13.83 8.70 13.27
CA ALA A 196 14.40 9.99 13.65
C ALA A 196 14.59 10.14 15.17
N GLY A 197 13.57 9.78 15.96
CA GLY A 197 13.58 9.99 17.42
C GLY A 197 14.40 8.96 18.19
N VAL A 198 14.46 7.73 17.72
CA VAL A 198 15.15 6.60 18.41
C VAL A 198 16.43 6.19 17.70
N GLY A 199 16.72 6.73 16.53
CA GLY A 199 17.96 6.46 15.79
C GLY A 199 17.98 5.11 15.05
N MET A 200 16.81 4.55 14.73
CA MET A 200 16.72 3.28 13.99
C MET A 200 16.60 3.55 12.47
N TYR A 201 17.62 4.17 11.89
CA TYR A 201 17.62 4.58 10.48
C TYR A 201 17.51 3.40 9.52
N LYS A 202 16.79 3.61 8.43
CA LYS A 202 16.73 2.70 7.29
C LYS A 202 17.76 3.16 6.26
N SER A 203 18.90 2.50 6.23
CA SER A 203 20.01 2.83 5.32
C SER A 203 20.17 1.76 4.25
N ILE A 204 20.56 2.19 3.05
CA ILE A 204 20.97 1.27 2.00
C ILE A 204 22.39 0.76 2.27
N ASN A 205 22.67 -0.47 1.83
CA ASN A 205 24.04 -0.97 1.82
C ASN A 205 24.93 -0.12 0.88
N VAL A 206 26.09 0.32 1.34
CA VAL A 206 27.00 1.17 0.57
C VAL A 206 27.41 0.56 -0.78
N LEU A 207 27.61 -0.74 -0.85
CA LEU A 207 27.97 -1.41 -2.11
C LEU A 207 26.81 -1.33 -3.10
N LEU A 208 25.58 -1.48 -2.63
CA LEU A 208 24.38 -1.32 -3.49
C LEU A 208 24.19 0.13 -3.91
N PHE A 209 24.39 1.09 -3.00
CA PHE A 209 24.32 2.52 -3.31
C PHE A 209 25.29 2.90 -4.43
N ASN A 210 26.53 2.40 -4.38
CA ASN A 210 27.56 2.67 -5.37
C ASN A 210 27.29 2.02 -6.72
N LEU A 211 26.44 1.00 -6.78
CA LEU A 211 25.98 0.39 -8.04
C LEU A 211 24.86 1.15 -8.73
N ILE A 212 24.17 2.05 -8.02
CA ILE A 212 23.12 2.87 -8.62
C ILE A 212 23.77 3.93 -9.50
N SER A 213 23.37 3.97 -10.78
CA SER A 213 23.85 4.97 -11.72
C SER A 213 23.51 6.40 -11.26
N ASP A 214 24.38 7.36 -11.51
CA ASP A 214 24.13 8.78 -11.22
C ASP A 214 22.95 9.36 -12.04
N THR A 215 22.57 8.72 -13.13
CA THR A 215 21.39 9.09 -13.91
C THR A 215 20.08 8.50 -13.39
N ASP A 216 20.15 7.56 -12.44
CA ASP A 216 18.99 6.94 -11.83
C ASP A 216 18.47 7.80 -10.66
N VAL A 217 17.25 8.30 -10.78
CA VAL A 217 16.63 9.15 -9.76
C VAL A 217 16.56 8.49 -8.38
N ARG A 218 16.53 7.15 -8.32
CA ARG A 218 16.47 6.39 -7.07
C ARG A 218 17.72 6.55 -6.21
N LYS A 219 18.85 6.97 -6.80
CA LYS A 219 20.06 7.28 -6.03
C LYS A 219 19.80 8.41 -5.05
N GLY A 220 19.03 9.45 -5.46
CA GLY A 220 18.64 10.56 -4.61
C GLY A 220 17.61 10.21 -3.51
N TRP A 221 17.09 8.97 -3.47
CA TRP A 221 16.26 8.51 -2.35
C TRP A 221 17.07 8.17 -1.09
N TRP A 222 18.37 8.31 -1.15
CA TRP A 222 19.33 8.05 -0.08
C TRP A 222 20.30 9.22 0.00
N VAL A 223 20.70 9.60 1.20
CA VAL A 223 21.83 10.51 1.34
C VAL A 223 23.14 9.78 1.06
N ASP A 224 24.13 10.48 0.60
CA ASP A 224 25.48 9.98 0.37
C ASP A 224 26.30 9.90 1.68
N GLU A 225 27.62 9.68 1.56
CA GLU A 225 28.55 9.65 2.69
C GLU A 225 28.68 10.99 3.43
N ASN A 226 28.34 12.11 2.75
CA ASN A 226 28.36 13.46 3.28
C ASN A 226 26.98 13.94 3.74
N LEU A 227 26.01 13.03 3.84
CA LEU A 227 24.61 13.33 4.19
C LEU A 227 23.89 14.19 3.17
N HIS A 228 24.33 14.20 1.92
CA HIS A 228 23.76 14.98 0.83
C HIS A 228 22.81 14.15 -0.05
N SER A 229 21.71 14.78 -0.50
CA SER A 229 20.87 14.28 -1.57
C SER A 229 20.24 15.47 -2.34
N ASP A 230 20.36 15.45 -3.66
CA ASP A 230 19.73 16.44 -4.53
C ASP A 230 18.19 16.45 -4.40
N ASN A 231 17.57 15.35 -3.99
CA ASN A 231 16.12 15.28 -3.77
C ASN A 231 15.65 16.10 -2.56
N LEU A 232 16.55 16.53 -1.69
CA LEU A 232 16.25 17.43 -0.57
C LEU A 232 16.46 18.91 -0.92
N LYS A 233 16.98 19.20 -2.08
CA LYS A 233 17.20 20.57 -2.55
C LYS A 233 15.87 21.31 -2.65
N GLY A 234 15.83 22.50 -2.06
CA GLY A 234 14.62 23.32 -2.01
C GLY A 234 13.56 22.84 -1.01
N GLN A 235 13.85 21.76 -0.26
CA GLN A 235 13.01 21.35 0.87
C GLN A 235 13.39 22.16 2.11
N SER A 236 12.42 22.36 3.01
CA SER A 236 12.65 23.01 4.29
C SER A 236 12.29 22.09 5.43
N TRP A 237 13.01 22.22 6.53
CA TRP A 237 12.72 21.53 7.77
C TRP A 237 11.76 22.38 8.59
N ARG A 238 10.55 21.90 8.86
CA ARG A 238 9.52 22.69 9.57
C ARG A 238 9.95 23.21 10.95
N CYS A 239 10.85 22.49 11.60
CA CYS A 239 11.33 22.91 12.93
C CYS A 239 12.49 23.91 12.88
N LEU A 240 13.03 24.21 11.71
CA LEU A 240 14.04 25.23 11.53
C LEU A 240 13.35 26.50 11.08
N ALA A 241 13.42 27.55 11.90
CA ALA A 241 12.79 28.83 11.60
C ALA A 241 13.39 29.56 10.37
N SER A 242 14.48 29.04 9.79
CA SER A 242 15.27 29.68 8.76
C SER A 242 14.80 29.41 7.33
N GLY A 243 14.01 28.36 7.08
CA GLY A 243 13.66 27.94 5.71
C GLY A 243 14.87 27.47 4.88
N ASP A 244 15.96 27.08 5.54
CA ASP A 244 17.19 26.70 4.89
C ASP A 244 17.02 25.45 4.03
N ASP A 245 17.71 25.45 2.88
CA ASP A 245 17.81 24.29 2.00
C ASP A 245 18.47 23.12 2.76
N ILE A 246 17.78 22.00 2.82
CA ILE A 246 18.24 20.80 3.51
C ILE A 246 18.89 19.76 2.58
N ALA A 247 19.36 20.18 1.38
CA ALA A 247 20.06 19.27 0.46
C ALA A 247 21.22 18.53 1.14
N THR A 248 21.83 19.13 2.17
CA THR A 248 22.80 18.49 3.04
C THR A 248 22.28 18.49 4.47
N LEU A 249 22.04 17.31 5.01
CA LEU A 249 21.64 17.14 6.40
C LEU A 249 22.84 17.36 7.31
N THR A 250 22.70 18.19 8.32
CA THR A 250 23.77 18.51 9.25
C THR A 250 23.51 17.97 10.65
N VAL A 251 24.59 17.81 11.42
CA VAL A 251 24.54 17.37 12.83
C VAL A 251 23.68 18.33 13.69
N ALA A 252 23.57 19.60 13.30
CA ALA A 252 22.74 20.58 14.01
C ALA A 252 21.23 20.27 13.92
N ASN A 253 20.80 19.49 12.92
CA ASN A 253 19.42 19.04 12.75
C ASN A 253 19.09 17.82 13.63
N GLN A 254 20.07 17.28 14.34
CA GLN A 254 19.98 16.03 15.10
C GLN A 254 19.06 16.08 16.33
N GLY A 255 18.70 17.22 16.84
CA GLY A 255 17.75 17.29 17.97
C GLY A 255 16.38 16.70 17.65
N LYS A 256 16.06 16.53 16.35
CA LYS A 256 14.77 16.06 15.86
C LYS A 256 14.84 14.95 14.83
N ALA A 257 15.99 14.75 14.20
CA ALA A 257 16.29 13.62 13.32
C ALA A 257 17.81 13.48 13.21
N ALA A 258 18.35 12.37 13.62
CA ALA A 258 19.74 12.06 13.36
C ALA A 258 19.81 11.30 12.03
N PHE A 259 20.71 11.70 11.17
CA PHE A 259 20.95 11.03 9.90
C PHE A 259 22.36 10.42 9.91
N LEU A 260 22.41 9.20 9.42
CA LEU A 260 23.67 8.52 9.12
C LEU A 260 23.87 8.49 7.60
N PRO A 261 25.09 8.34 7.11
CA PRO A 261 25.31 8.09 5.69
C PRO A 261 24.41 7.00 5.15
N TYR A 262 23.92 7.21 3.94
CA TYR A 262 23.06 6.26 3.22
C TYR A 262 21.64 6.10 3.79
N THR A 263 21.21 6.99 4.70
CA THR A 263 19.83 6.99 5.22
C THR A 263 18.82 7.30 4.13
N ASN A 264 17.67 6.63 4.21
CA ASN A 264 16.53 6.83 3.32
C ASN A 264 15.89 8.21 3.49
N VAL A 265 15.74 8.93 2.39
CA VAL A 265 15.08 10.25 2.32
C VAL A 265 13.95 10.28 1.27
N LYS A 266 13.47 9.11 0.87
CA LYS A 266 12.41 8.94 -0.12
C LYS A 266 11.05 9.42 0.36
N PHE A 267 10.73 9.20 1.64
CA PHE A 267 9.39 9.40 2.18
C PHE A 267 9.23 10.80 2.74
N GLY A 268 8.20 11.51 2.26
CA GLY A 268 7.77 12.78 2.83
C GLY A 268 6.98 12.61 4.13
N MET A 269 6.51 13.74 4.67
CA MET A 269 5.71 13.77 5.89
C MET A 269 4.48 14.64 5.71
N TYR A 270 3.36 14.18 6.24
CA TYR A 270 2.16 15.00 6.38
C TYR A 270 2.49 16.26 7.20
N GLY A 271 2.05 17.42 6.71
CA GLY A 271 2.36 18.70 7.34
C GLY A 271 3.80 19.19 7.16
N GLY A 272 4.66 18.46 6.42
CA GLY A 272 6.03 18.84 6.08
C GLY A 272 7.11 18.06 6.85
N LEU A 273 8.34 18.11 6.33
CA LEU A 273 9.45 17.37 6.92
C LEU A 273 9.77 17.84 8.34
N GLY A 274 9.96 16.89 9.26
CA GLY A 274 10.25 17.17 10.67
C GLY A 274 9.02 17.43 11.53
N THR A 275 7.82 17.04 11.07
CA THR A 275 6.62 17.04 11.90
C THR A 275 6.49 15.73 12.68
N ASN A 276 5.70 15.76 13.75
CA ASN A 276 5.29 14.57 14.49
C ASN A 276 3.91 14.04 14.07
N ALA A 277 3.22 14.75 13.18
CA ALA A 277 1.93 14.34 12.64
C ALA A 277 2.16 13.24 11.59
N ALA A 278 2.08 11.98 12.02
CA ALA A 278 2.30 10.82 11.17
C ALA A 278 1.05 10.40 10.39
N ALA A 279 0.30 11.36 9.88
CA ALA A 279 -0.96 11.17 9.16
C ALA A 279 -0.76 11.02 7.64
N ASN A 280 0.34 10.40 7.22
CA ASN A 280 0.49 10.04 5.81
C ASN A 280 -0.50 8.95 5.44
N ASP A 281 -1.15 9.08 4.28
CA ASP A 281 -1.98 8.04 3.73
C ASP A 281 -1.17 6.78 3.41
N TRP A 282 -1.85 5.63 3.36
CA TRP A 282 -1.21 4.35 3.09
C TRP A 282 -1.56 3.84 1.69
N PRO A 283 -0.60 3.79 0.75
CA PRO A 283 -0.88 3.27 -0.59
C PRO A 283 -1.09 1.75 -0.55
N LEU A 284 -2.25 1.30 -1.01
CA LEU A 284 -2.61 -0.11 -1.14
C LEU A 284 -2.43 -0.62 -2.57
N MET A 285 -2.60 0.26 -3.56
CA MET A 285 -2.38 -0.04 -4.96
C MET A 285 -1.87 1.20 -5.71
N ARG A 286 -0.87 1.00 -6.56
CA ARG A 286 -0.31 2.04 -7.42
C ARG A 286 -0.27 1.58 -8.87
N VAL A 287 -0.37 2.55 -9.79
CA VAL A 287 -0.40 2.26 -11.23
C VAL A 287 0.91 1.63 -11.73
N GLU A 288 2.04 1.94 -11.10
CA GLU A 288 3.32 1.32 -11.45
C GLU A 288 3.32 -0.20 -11.26
N GLU A 289 2.58 -0.71 -10.26
CA GLU A 289 2.39 -2.16 -10.11
C GLU A 289 1.67 -2.76 -11.31
N MET A 290 0.61 -2.11 -11.78
CA MET A 290 -0.14 -2.56 -12.95
C MET A 290 0.71 -2.53 -14.23
N ILE A 291 1.54 -1.51 -14.40
CA ILE A 291 2.51 -1.40 -15.51
C ILE A 291 3.51 -2.57 -15.47
N LEU A 292 4.00 -2.91 -14.28
CA LEU A 292 4.94 -4.03 -14.11
C LEU A 292 4.28 -5.40 -14.33
N ILE A 293 2.98 -5.55 -13.99
CA ILE A 293 2.23 -6.79 -14.30
C ILE A 293 2.02 -6.94 -15.81
N LEU A 294 1.84 -5.83 -16.52
CA LEU A 294 1.62 -5.82 -17.97
C LEU A 294 2.90 -6.09 -18.78
N SER A 295 4.10 -5.83 -18.22
CA SER A 295 5.40 -5.94 -18.91
C SER A 295 5.94 -7.39 -18.95
#